data_9c081c49d697deaf5e068db54e430999
#
_entry.id   9c081c49d697deaf5e068db54e430999
#
_cell.length_a   1.000
_cell.length_b   1.000
_cell.length_c   1.000
_cell.angle_alpha   90.00
_cell.angle_beta   90.00
_cell.angle_gamma   90.00
#
_symmetry.space_group_name_H-M   'P 1'
#
loop_
_entity.id
_entity.type
_entity.pdbx_description
1 polymer ?
#
loop_
_entity_poly.entity_id
_entity_poly.type
_entity_poly.pdbx_seq_one_letter_code
_entity_poly.pdbx_strand_id
1 'polypeptide(L)'
;LNELMYQTGNPDLKLSRQVTANMQYNWIPRRNFSTTFFAQYFGEYDLYVPVFTPYDGGKALLRGYDTDGTYHRTQVGLSFNLHLAGNKIQLAAQPSVYFYRMTGHYDISKTPFSIHTSATFYLNDFYFQASYQTPERTVQGNRAVYYKDRDFYQLLAGWSKCGWNVRLTAINMFRSDWIGATQTLNSPLYSETRLVGGNYFHRRLNLSVTYTLNYGKKVQQGNEVGEQSGAASAIMK
;
A
#
# COMPACT_ATOMS: atom_id res chain seq x y z
N LEU A 1 -2.48 -22.89 -15.91
CA LEU A 1 -1.70 -24.09 -15.60
C LEU A 1 -1.00 -24.53 -16.90
N ASN A 2 0.28 -24.80 -16.82
CA ASN A 2 1.04 -25.39 -17.92
C ASN A 2 0.66 -26.88 -18.02
N GLU A 3 0.61 -27.47 -19.22
CA GLU A 3 0.29 -28.88 -19.45
C GLU A 3 1.22 -29.85 -18.66
N LEU A 4 2.35 -29.37 -18.19
CA LEU A 4 3.35 -30.11 -17.41
C LEU A 4 3.24 -29.87 -15.88
N MET A 5 2.19 -29.21 -15.41
CA MET A 5 2.01 -28.91 -13.98
C MET A 5 0.64 -29.36 -13.50
N TYR A 6 0.63 -30.30 -12.57
CA TYR A 6 -0.54 -30.76 -11.84
C TYR A 6 -0.63 -30.04 -10.49
N GLN A 7 -1.81 -29.92 -9.93
CA GLN A 7 -2.03 -29.32 -8.62
C GLN A 7 -2.81 -30.27 -7.72
N THR A 8 -2.36 -30.39 -6.47
CA THR A 8 -3.04 -31.17 -5.44
C THR A 8 -3.26 -30.33 -4.18
N GLY A 9 -4.28 -30.67 -3.41
CA GLY A 9 -4.46 -30.17 -2.05
C GLY A 9 -3.65 -30.97 -1.04
N ASN A 10 -3.48 -30.41 0.16
CA ASN A 10 -2.92 -31.09 1.30
C ASN A 10 -3.90 -31.00 2.48
N PRO A 11 -4.52 -32.11 2.94
CA PRO A 11 -5.45 -32.09 4.06
C PRO A 11 -4.78 -31.88 5.43
N ASP A 12 -3.46 -32.08 5.53
CA ASP A 12 -2.70 -32.02 6.76
C ASP A 12 -2.09 -30.63 7.04
N LEU A 13 -2.58 -29.59 6.35
CA LEU A 13 -2.11 -28.23 6.56
C LEU A 13 -2.43 -27.75 7.97
N LYS A 14 -1.44 -27.21 8.67
CA LYS A 14 -1.61 -26.59 9.98
C LYS A 14 -2.20 -25.20 9.85
N LEU A 15 -2.82 -24.70 10.91
CA LEU A 15 -3.29 -23.31 10.97
C LEU A 15 -2.10 -22.37 11.11
N SER A 16 -2.01 -21.36 10.24
CA SER A 16 -1.02 -20.31 10.38
C SER A 16 -1.33 -19.41 11.58
N ARG A 17 -0.28 -18.93 12.24
CA ARG A 17 -0.37 -18.01 13.38
C ARG A 17 0.26 -16.69 13.00
N GLN A 18 -0.43 -15.59 13.28
CA GLN A 18 0.01 -14.25 12.91
C GLN A 18 0.21 -13.37 14.15
N VAL A 19 1.25 -12.57 14.13
CA VAL A 19 1.56 -11.56 15.15
C VAL A 19 1.78 -10.23 14.44
N THR A 20 1.12 -9.18 14.94
CA THR A 20 1.29 -7.83 14.41
C THR A 20 1.60 -6.86 15.55
N ALA A 21 2.58 -6.01 15.37
CA ALA A 21 2.89 -4.91 16.28
C ALA A 21 3.08 -3.61 15.47
N ASN A 22 2.52 -2.52 16.00
CA ASN A 22 2.61 -1.21 15.36
C ASN A 22 3.03 -0.17 16.41
N MET A 23 3.92 0.74 16.02
CA MET A 23 4.34 1.88 16.81
C MET A 23 4.30 3.13 15.94
N GLN A 24 3.81 4.22 16.51
CA GLN A 24 3.78 5.52 15.84
C GLN A 24 4.09 6.61 16.86
N TYR A 25 4.96 7.54 16.46
CA TYR A 25 5.30 8.73 17.24
C TYR A 25 5.18 9.97 16.36
N ASN A 26 4.32 10.93 16.76
CA ASN A 26 4.10 12.19 16.07
C ASN A 26 4.87 13.31 16.77
N TRP A 27 5.62 14.06 16.00
CA TRP A 27 6.35 15.24 16.46
C TRP A 27 5.99 16.46 15.61
N ILE A 28 5.52 17.51 16.26
CA ILE A 28 5.05 18.76 15.64
C ILE A 28 5.84 19.92 16.24
N PRO A 29 7.09 20.16 15.81
CA PRO A 29 7.93 21.22 16.37
C PRO A 29 7.46 22.63 15.99
N ARG A 30 6.71 22.76 14.90
CA ARG A 30 6.17 24.03 14.40
C ARG A 30 4.80 23.80 13.76
N ARG A 31 3.95 24.84 13.71
CA ARG A 31 2.60 24.77 13.10
C ARG A 31 2.62 24.39 11.61
N ASN A 32 3.69 24.66 10.92
CA ASN A 32 3.86 24.40 9.50
C ASN A 32 4.70 23.17 9.19
N PHE A 33 5.18 22.44 10.19
CA PHE A 33 5.99 21.23 10.00
C PHE A 33 5.58 20.15 10.99
N SER A 34 5.32 18.98 10.48
CA SER A 34 5.11 17.77 11.29
C SER A 34 5.89 16.59 10.72
N THR A 35 6.31 15.72 11.59
CA THR A 35 6.89 14.43 11.22
C THR A 35 6.32 13.32 12.08
N THR A 36 6.15 12.16 11.47
CA THR A 36 5.70 10.95 12.13
C THR A 36 6.74 9.87 11.91
N PHE A 37 7.29 9.35 12.97
CA PHE A 37 8.03 8.09 12.95
C PHE A 37 7.02 6.94 13.06
N PHE A 38 7.18 5.89 12.26
CA PHE A 38 6.37 4.69 12.37
C PHE A 38 7.23 3.44 12.21
N ALA A 39 6.85 2.39 12.94
CA ALA A 39 7.41 1.07 12.81
C ALA A 39 6.27 0.04 12.87
N GLN A 40 6.31 -0.92 11.96
CA GLN A 40 5.33 -1.99 11.85
C GLN A 40 6.06 -3.32 11.76
N TYR A 41 5.61 -4.27 12.53
CA TYR A 41 6.05 -5.65 12.45
C TYR A 41 4.88 -6.57 12.16
N PHE A 42 5.10 -7.51 11.23
CA PHE A 42 4.20 -8.59 10.93
C PHE A 42 5.01 -9.90 10.88
N GLY A 43 4.61 -10.87 11.67
CA GLY A 43 5.17 -12.21 11.70
C GLY A 43 4.07 -13.24 11.41
N GLU A 44 4.38 -14.21 10.57
CA GLU A 44 3.51 -15.34 10.28
C GLU A 44 4.32 -16.64 10.43
N TYR A 45 3.77 -17.57 11.22
CA TYR A 45 4.34 -18.87 11.55
C TYR A 45 3.44 -19.97 10.98
N ASP A 46 4.01 -21.11 10.67
CA ASP A 46 3.33 -22.20 9.97
C ASP A 46 2.73 -21.68 8.64
N LEU A 47 3.56 -21.00 7.87
CA LEU A 47 3.17 -20.29 6.65
C LEU A 47 2.82 -21.28 5.54
N TYR A 48 1.68 -21.06 4.86
CA TYR A 48 1.33 -21.81 3.64
C TYR A 48 2.24 -21.40 2.50
N VAL A 49 2.98 -22.37 1.95
CA VAL A 49 3.86 -22.13 0.81
C VAL A 49 3.60 -23.16 -0.30
N PRO A 50 3.72 -22.76 -1.57
CA PRO A 50 3.67 -23.72 -2.67
C PRO A 50 4.92 -24.61 -2.65
N VAL A 51 4.75 -25.91 -2.77
CA VAL A 51 5.84 -26.88 -2.89
C VAL A 51 5.72 -27.58 -4.24
N PHE A 52 6.88 -27.91 -4.83
CA PHE A 52 6.95 -28.55 -6.13
C PHE A 52 7.70 -29.87 -5.99
N THR A 53 7.09 -30.95 -6.45
CA THR A 53 7.69 -32.30 -6.47
C THR A 53 7.65 -32.87 -7.88
N PRO A 54 8.65 -33.75 -8.26
CA PRO A 54 8.60 -34.43 -9.53
C PRO A 54 7.35 -35.31 -9.62
N TYR A 55 6.72 -35.35 -10.77
CA TYR A 55 5.57 -36.17 -11.08
C TYR A 55 5.80 -36.95 -12.38
N ASP A 56 5.17 -38.10 -12.53
CA ASP A 56 5.28 -38.98 -13.71
C ASP A 56 6.74 -39.23 -14.14
N GLY A 57 7.56 -39.72 -13.19
CA GLY A 57 8.96 -40.00 -13.44
C GLY A 57 9.83 -38.79 -13.78
N GLY A 58 9.42 -37.59 -13.37
CA GLY A 58 10.13 -36.33 -13.62
C GLY A 58 9.72 -35.62 -14.90
N LYS A 59 8.73 -36.13 -15.65
CA LYS A 59 8.23 -35.49 -16.88
C LYS A 59 7.34 -34.32 -16.61
N ALA A 60 6.77 -34.20 -15.40
CA ALA A 60 5.90 -33.15 -14.96
C ALA A 60 6.22 -32.71 -13.52
N LEU A 61 5.64 -31.65 -13.06
CA LEU A 61 5.71 -31.16 -11.69
C LEU A 61 4.33 -31.27 -11.02
N LEU A 62 4.31 -31.74 -9.79
CA LEU A 62 3.16 -31.64 -8.91
C LEU A 62 3.34 -30.44 -7.99
N ARG A 63 2.44 -29.48 -8.10
CA ARG A 63 2.34 -28.34 -7.18
C ARG A 63 1.40 -28.71 -6.03
N GLY A 64 1.92 -28.75 -4.85
CA GLY A 64 1.16 -28.86 -3.61
C GLY A 64 1.30 -27.62 -2.75
N TYR A 65 0.83 -27.74 -1.51
CA TYR A 65 1.02 -26.73 -0.46
C TYR A 65 1.48 -27.44 0.81
N ASP A 66 2.36 -26.78 1.53
CA ASP A 66 2.81 -27.23 2.84
C ASP A 66 2.80 -26.06 3.83
N THR A 67 2.73 -26.39 5.13
CA THR A 67 2.85 -25.43 6.23
C THR A 67 4.23 -25.56 6.82
N ASP A 68 5.21 -24.95 6.20
CA ASP A 68 6.58 -24.93 6.68
C ASP A 68 7.19 -23.54 6.57
N GLY A 69 7.75 -23.12 7.67
CA GLY A 69 8.54 -21.91 7.72
C GLY A 69 7.84 -20.72 8.37
N THR A 70 8.56 -19.61 8.33
CA THR A 70 8.14 -18.36 8.92
C THR A 70 8.33 -17.22 7.94
N TYR A 71 7.49 -16.21 8.08
CA TYR A 71 7.61 -14.97 7.33
C TYR A 71 7.59 -13.80 8.30
N HIS A 72 8.57 -12.93 8.19
CA HIS A 72 8.68 -11.71 8.96
C HIS A 72 8.80 -10.52 8.03
N ARG A 73 8.02 -9.48 8.32
CA ARG A 73 8.11 -8.18 7.66
C ARG A 73 8.20 -7.11 8.72
N THR A 74 9.29 -6.34 8.71
CA THR A 74 9.41 -5.13 9.51
C THR A 74 9.47 -3.94 8.56
N GLN A 75 8.67 -2.92 8.79
CA GLN A 75 8.73 -1.65 8.10
C GLN A 75 9.07 -0.56 9.10
N VAL A 76 10.04 0.27 8.77
CA VAL A 76 10.40 1.47 9.54
C VAL A 76 10.41 2.65 8.60
N GLY A 77 9.83 3.76 9.01
CA GLY A 77 9.76 4.93 8.15
C GLY A 77 9.48 6.23 8.90
N LEU A 78 9.57 7.30 8.13
CA LEU A 78 9.25 8.65 8.52
C LEU A 78 8.22 9.22 7.56
N SER A 79 7.33 10.06 8.06
CA SER A 79 6.43 10.85 7.22
C SER A 79 6.65 12.32 7.56
N PHE A 80 7.04 13.11 6.59
CA PHE A 80 7.25 14.55 6.70
C PHE A 80 6.12 15.31 6.02
N ASN A 81 5.60 16.34 6.69
CA ASN A 81 4.65 17.26 6.10
C ASN A 81 5.11 18.69 6.38
N LEU A 82 5.22 19.49 5.33
CA LEU A 82 5.65 20.88 5.39
C LEU A 82 4.67 21.77 4.64
N HIS A 83 4.17 22.81 5.32
CA HIS A 83 3.27 23.82 4.79
C HIS A 83 3.99 25.15 4.71
N LEU A 84 4.01 25.76 3.53
CA LEU A 84 4.69 27.02 3.25
C LEU A 84 3.72 28.07 2.68
N ALA A 85 4.14 29.34 2.73
CA ALA A 85 3.41 30.47 2.15
C ALA A 85 1.92 30.55 2.55
N GLY A 86 1.62 30.38 3.86
CA GLY A 86 0.24 30.41 4.37
C GLY A 86 -0.59 29.23 3.83
N ASN A 87 -0.02 28.02 3.79
CA ASN A 87 -0.61 26.78 3.25
C ASN A 87 -0.82 26.74 1.73
N LYS A 88 -0.28 27.71 0.99
CA LYS A 88 -0.33 27.68 -0.48
C LYS A 88 0.54 26.59 -1.09
N ILE A 89 1.59 26.16 -0.38
CA ILE A 89 2.47 25.07 -0.80
C ILE A 89 2.47 24.01 0.31
N GLN A 90 2.18 22.79 -0.07
CA GLN A 90 2.25 21.62 0.82
C GLN A 90 3.22 20.60 0.23
N LEU A 91 4.22 20.21 1.01
CA LEU A 91 5.19 19.20 0.64
C LEU A 91 5.05 18.02 1.60
N ALA A 92 5.04 16.82 1.06
CA ALA A 92 5.05 15.59 1.84
C ALA A 92 6.10 14.62 1.30
N ALA A 93 6.76 13.90 2.22
CA ALA A 93 7.68 12.83 1.87
C ALA A 93 7.60 11.72 2.92
N GLN A 94 7.58 10.48 2.45
CA GLN A 94 7.48 9.30 3.31
C GLN A 94 8.53 8.25 2.87
N PRO A 95 9.80 8.40 3.29
CA PRO A 95 10.80 7.35 3.15
C PRO A 95 10.51 6.20 4.12
N SER A 96 10.71 4.97 3.65
CA SER A 96 10.59 3.77 4.46
C SER A 96 11.53 2.67 4.00
N VAL A 97 11.96 1.84 4.94
CA VAL A 97 12.77 0.64 4.72
C VAL A 97 11.96 -0.55 5.20
N TYR A 98 11.98 -1.60 4.40
CA TYR A 98 11.37 -2.87 4.74
C TYR A 98 12.45 -3.92 4.97
N PHE A 99 12.23 -4.76 5.94
CA PHE A 99 13.05 -5.93 6.21
C PHE A 99 12.16 -7.16 6.05
N TYR A 100 12.41 -7.92 5.01
CA TYR A 100 11.72 -9.18 4.75
C TYR A 100 12.63 -10.35 5.08
N ARG A 101 12.13 -11.27 5.87
CA ARG A 101 12.79 -12.55 6.14
C ARG A 101 11.76 -13.66 6.04
N MET A 102 12.05 -14.64 5.20
CA MET A 102 11.28 -15.86 5.07
C MET A 102 12.23 -17.03 5.22
N THR A 103 11.87 -18.01 6.02
CA THR A 103 12.67 -19.24 6.27
C THR A 103 11.79 -20.47 6.16
N GLY A 104 12.38 -21.66 6.09
CA GLY A 104 11.73 -22.94 5.87
C GLY A 104 11.95 -23.43 4.44
N HIS A 105 10.91 -23.81 3.75
CA HIS A 105 11.00 -24.29 2.36
C HIS A 105 11.61 -23.27 1.38
N TYR A 106 11.47 -21.98 1.69
CA TYR A 106 12.08 -20.87 0.96
C TYR A 106 12.94 -20.04 1.91
N ASP A 107 14.12 -19.66 1.47
CA ASP A 107 15.00 -18.73 2.18
C ASP A 107 15.07 -17.41 1.38
N ILE A 108 14.31 -16.41 1.81
CA ILE A 108 14.24 -15.11 1.16
C ILE A 108 14.59 -14.03 2.19
N SER A 109 15.63 -13.25 1.92
CA SER A 109 16.00 -12.08 2.70
C SER A 109 16.11 -10.88 1.77
N LYS A 110 15.33 -9.80 2.02
CA LYS A 110 15.31 -8.59 1.22
C LYS A 110 15.14 -7.37 2.11
N THR A 111 15.86 -6.29 1.76
CA THR A 111 15.79 -5.01 2.47
C THR A 111 15.55 -3.88 1.47
N PRO A 112 14.36 -3.77 0.87
CA PRO A 112 14.06 -2.68 -0.05
C PRO A 112 13.82 -1.37 0.67
N PHE A 113 14.21 -0.28 -0.02
CA PHE A 113 13.86 1.09 0.33
C PHE A 113 12.73 1.57 -0.59
N SER A 114 11.83 2.38 -0.05
CA SER A 114 10.75 3.05 -0.78
C SER A 114 10.64 4.49 -0.31
N ILE A 115 10.31 5.40 -1.21
CA ILE A 115 9.93 6.77 -0.88
C ILE A 115 8.68 7.16 -1.67
N HIS A 116 7.73 7.76 -0.97
CA HIS A 116 6.58 8.42 -1.56
C HIS A 116 6.72 9.93 -1.30
N THR A 117 6.61 10.75 -2.34
CA THR A 117 6.70 12.21 -2.23
C THR A 117 5.52 12.86 -2.94
N SER A 118 5.08 14.00 -2.41
CA SER A 118 4.11 14.84 -3.10
C SER A 118 4.37 16.32 -2.83
N ALA A 119 4.03 17.15 -3.82
CA ALA A 119 4.03 18.60 -3.73
C ALA A 119 2.69 19.10 -4.25
N THR A 120 1.99 19.91 -3.45
CA THR A 120 0.72 20.54 -3.84
C THR A 120 0.86 22.06 -3.76
N PHE A 121 0.41 22.74 -4.80
CA PHE A 121 0.37 24.20 -4.89
C PHE A 121 -1.06 24.67 -5.07
N TYR A 122 -1.49 25.63 -4.25
CA TYR A 122 -2.82 26.22 -4.29
C TYR A 122 -2.74 27.67 -4.78
N LEU A 123 -3.57 28.00 -5.78
CA LEU A 123 -3.68 29.34 -6.35
C LEU A 123 -5.16 29.69 -6.52
N ASN A 124 -5.72 30.47 -5.57
CA ASN A 124 -7.14 30.80 -5.51
C ASN A 124 -8.04 29.56 -5.57
N ASP A 125 -8.83 29.44 -6.63
CA ASP A 125 -9.75 28.31 -6.86
C ASP A 125 -9.06 27.09 -7.50
N PHE A 126 -7.76 27.19 -7.85
CA PHE A 126 -6.99 26.15 -8.50
C PHE A 126 -6.02 25.46 -7.53
N TYR A 127 -5.72 24.18 -7.80
CA TYR A 127 -4.64 23.48 -7.16
C TYR A 127 -3.93 22.55 -8.15
N PHE A 128 -2.64 22.39 -7.94
CA PHE A 128 -1.77 21.54 -8.74
C PHE A 128 -1.02 20.60 -7.80
N GLN A 129 -0.97 19.34 -8.13
CA GLN A 129 -0.25 18.35 -7.35
C GLN A 129 0.64 17.51 -8.25
N ALA A 130 1.87 17.29 -7.82
CA ALA A 130 2.76 16.28 -8.36
C ALA A 130 3.06 15.26 -7.27
N SER A 131 3.01 13.98 -7.59
CA SER A 131 3.40 12.90 -6.69
C SER A 131 4.28 11.89 -7.41
N TYR A 132 5.21 11.31 -6.65
CA TYR A 132 6.12 10.28 -7.13
C TYR A 132 6.31 9.21 -6.04
N GLN A 133 6.32 7.97 -6.47
CA GLN A 133 6.63 6.81 -5.65
C GLN A 133 7.70 5.97 -6.35
N THR A 134 8.76 5.65 -5.62
CA THR A 134 9.80 4.74 -6.10
C THR A 134 9.24 3.33 -6.32
N PRO A 135 9.90 2.48 -7.10
CA PRO A 135 9.51 1.09 -7.25
C PRO A 135 9.31 0.40 -5.90
N GLU A 136 8.12 -0.09 -5.65
CA GLU A 136 7.84 -0.90 -4.47
C GLU A 136 8.34 -2.33 -4.68
N ARG A 137 8.95 -2.90 -3.65
CA ARG A 137 9.50 -4.25 -3.68
C ARG A 137 9.01 -4.98 -2.44
N THR A 138 8.23 -6.04 -2.65
CA THR A 138 7.60 -6.79 -1.56
C THR A 138 7.86 -8.28 -1.68
N VAL A 139 7.90 -8.96 -0.55
CA VAL A 139 7.86 -10.42 -0.50
C VAL A 139 6.46 -10.83 -0.08
N GLN A 140 5.79 -11.61 -0.91
CA GLN A 140 4.48 -12.19 -0.60
C GLN A 140 4.72 -13.59 0.00
N GLY A 141 4.64 -13.71 1.32
CA GLY A 141 4.98 -14.93 2.06
C GLY A 141 4.21 -16.15 1.58
N ASN A 142 2.88 -16.08 1.56
CA ASN A 142 2.01 -17.20 1.17
C ASN A 142 2.14 -17.68 -0.30
N ARG A 143 2.88 -16.95 -1.12
CA ARG A 143 3.18 -17.32 -2.51
C ARG A 143 4.66 -17.59 -2.73
N ALA A 144 5.50 -17.29 -1.73
CA ALA A 144 6.96 -17.30 -1.83
C ALA A 144 7.49 -16.47 -3.03
N VAL A 145 6.83 -15.35 -3.33
CA VAL A 145 7.11 -14.54 -4.51
C VAL A 145 7.75 -13.23 -4.09
N TYR A 146 8.84 -12.86 -4.75
CA TYR A 146 9.39 -11.52 -4.72
C TYR A 146 8.72 -10.68 -5.82
N TYR A 147 8.01 -9.66 -5.40
CA TYR A 147 7.26 -8.76 -6.25
C TYR A 147 7.99 -7.43 -6.35
N LYS A 148 8.23 -6.96 -7.56
CA LYS A 148 8.86 -5.69 -7.86
C LYS A 148 7.95 -4.87 -8.76
N ASP A 149 7.30 -3.87 -8.17
CA ASP A 149 6.55 -2.85 -8.91
C ASP A 149 7.49 -1.89 -9.62
N ARG A 150 6.96 -1.17 -10.57
CA ARG A 150 7.61 -0.01 -11.13
C ARG A 150 7.32 1.24 -10.29
N ASP A 151 8.11 2.28 -10.55
CA ASP A 151 7.82 3.62 -10.05
C ASP A 151 6.46 4.11 -10.55
N PHE A 152 5.86 4.96 -9.78
CA PHE A 152 4.57 5.58 -10.09
C PHE A 152 4.69 7.10 -9.95
N TYR A 153 4.15 7.83 -10.92
CA TYR A 153 4.06 9.27 -10.84
C TYR A 153 2.71 9.77 -11.35
N GLN A 154 2.25 10.83 -10.74
CA GLN A 154 0.97 11.45 -11.02
C GLN A 154 1.10 12.97 -11.01
N LEU A 155 0.49 13.61 -12.01
CA LEU A 155 0.26 15.04 -12.05
C LEU A 155 -1.24 15.28 -11.99
N LEU A 156 -1.64 16.28 -11.22
CA LEU A 156 -3.04 16.61 -11.04
C LEU A 156 -3.21 18.13 -11.10
N ALA A 157 -4.19 18.57 -11.87
CA ALA A 157 -4.67 19.94 -11.88
C ALA A 157 -6.16 19.94 -11.51
N GLY A 158 -6.55 20.77 -10.55
CA GLY A 158 -7.93 20.88 -10.09
C GLY A 158 -8.39 22.31 -9.99
N TRP A 159 -9.69 22.51 -10.19
CA TRP A 159 -10.40 23.76 -9.98
C TRP A 159 -11.66 23.48 -9.18
N SER A 160 -11.92 24.34 -8.18
CA SER A 160 -13.10 24.20 -7.31
C SER A 160 -13.70 25.55 -7.02
N LYS A 161 -14.97 25.77 -7.44
CA LYS A 161 -15.70 27.01 -7.22
C LYS A 161 -17.20 26.80 -7.30
N CYS A 162 -17.95 27.47 -6.41
CA CYS A 162 -19.42 27.51 -6.43
C CYS A 162 -20.10 26.14 -6.60
N GLY A 163 -19.61 25.12 -5.88
CA GLY A 163 -20.16 23.77 -5.95
C GLY A 163 -19.59 22.90 -7.08
N TRP A 164 -18.89 23.49 -8.02
CA TRP A 164 -18.16 22.76 -9.06
C TRP A 164 -16.80 22.29 -8.57
N ASN A 165 -16.43 21.08 -8.92
CA ASN A 165 -15.08 20.55 -8.77
C ASN A 165 -14.70 19.86 -10.08
N VAL A 166 -13.67 20.38 -10.74
CA VAL A 166 -13.11 19.82 -11.98
C VAL A 166 -11.70 19.37 -11.70
N ARG A 167 -11.36 18.11 -12.03
CA ARG A 167 -10.05 17.52 -11.79
C ARG A 167 -9.55 16.81 -13.03
N LEU A 168 -8.37 17.17 -13.48
CA LEU A 168 -7.61 16.49 -14.51
C LEU A 168 -6.44 15.76 -13.84
N THR A 169 -6.35 14.45 -14.04
CA THR A 169 -5.28 13.61 -13.47
C THR A 169 -4.55 12.89 -14.59
N ALA A 170 -3.24 13.09 -14.65
CA ALA A 170 -2.33 12.43 -15.58
C ALA A 170 -1.45 11.45 -14.80
N ILE A 171 -1.55 10.16 -15.11
CA ILE A 171 -0.83 9.07 -14.46
C ILE A 171 0.14 8.46 -15.44
N ASN A 172 1.42 8.32 -15.04
CA ASN A 172 2.48 7.66 -15.81
C ASN A 172 2.55 8.14 -17.28
N MET A 173 2.30 9.42 -17.56
CA MET A 173 2.12 9.95 -18.93
C MET A 173 3.31 9.74 -19.86
N PHE A 174 4.53 9.62 -19.30
CA PHE A 174 5.75 9.43 -20.10
C PHE A 174 6.15 7.96 -20.23
N ARG A 175 5.32 7.03 -19.74
CA ARG A 175 5.56 5.60 -19.81
C ARG A 175 4.91 5.02 -21.06
N SER A 176 5.68 4.26 -21.83
CA SER A 176 5.20 3.60 -23.07
C SER A 176 4.97 2.09 -22.90
N ASP A 177 5.55 1.47 -21.86
CA ASP A 177 5.46 0.02 -21.67
C ASP A 177 4.24 -0.38 -20.82
N TRP A 178 3.83 -1.63 -20.98
CA TRP A 178 2.68 -2.24 -20.32
C TRP A 178 3.02 -2.88 -18.98
N ILE A 179 4.31 -3.12 -18.74
CA ILE A 179 4.76 -3.93 -17.60
C ILE A 179 4.73 -3.05 -16.36
N GLY A 180 3.82 -3.35 -15.46
CA GLY A 180 3.69 -2.67 -14.17
C GLY A 180 4.52 -3.30 -13.08
N ALA A 181 4.69 -4.63 -13.12
CA ALA A 181 5.43 -5.35 -12.10
C ALA A 181 6.08 -6.62 -12.63
N THR A 182 7.05 -7.12 -11.87
CA THR A 182 7.67 -8.43 -12.07
C THR A 182 7.48 -9.26 -10.81
N GLN A 183 7.01 -10.48 -10.97
CA GLN A 183 6.90 -11.47 -9.89
C GLN A 183 7.94 -12.55 -10.15
N THR A 184 8.72 -12.90 -9.14
CA THR A 184 9.71 -13.95 -9.22
C THR A 184 9.49 -14.96 -8.10
N LEU A 185 9.30 -16.21 -8.45
CA LEU A 185 9.26 -17.36 -7.55
C LEU A 185 10.49 -18.22 -7.86
N ASN A 186 11.25 -18.57 -6.84
CA ASN A 186 12.38 -19.48 -6.97
C ASN A 186 12.23 -20.61 -5.95
N SER A 187 12.08 -21.83 -6.42
CA SER A 187 12.14 -23.03 -5.60
C SER A 187 13.27 -23.95 -6.12
N PRO A 188 13.70 -24.95 -5.37
CA PRO A 188 14.77 -25.86 -5.80
C PRO A 188 14.48 -26.56 -7.13
N LEU A 189 13.23 -26.83 -7.45
CA LEU A 189 12.80 -27.57 -8.65
C LEU A 189 12.07 -26.70 -9.68
N TYR A 190 11.71 -25.47 -9.34
CA TYR A 190 10.92 -24.60 -10.21
C TYR A 190 11.25 -23.13 -10.03
N SER A 191 11.49 -22.46 -11.12
CA SER A 191 11.67 -21.00 -11.12
C SER A 191 10.72 -20.39 -12.14
N GLU A 192 10.03 -19.34 -11.73
CA GLU A 192 9.10 -18.60 -12.58
C GLU A 192 9.35 -17.11 -12.44
N THR A 193 9.44 -16.43 -13.58
CA THR A 193 9.36 -14.97 -13.63
C THR A 193 8.14 -14.57 -14.45
N ARG A 194 7.17 -13.95 -13.80
CA ARG A 194 5.95 -13.46 -14.41
C ARG A 194 6.01 -11.95 -14.56
N LEU A 195 5.76 -11.47 -15.77
CA LEU A 195 5.53 -10.05 -16.02
C LEU A 195 4.05 -9.75 -15.80
N VAL A 196 3.77 -8.81 -14.89
CA VAL A 196 2.41 -8.36 -14.61
C VAL A 196 2.18 -7.06 -15.35
N GLY A 197 1.32 -7.11 -16.33
CA GLY A 197 0.91 -5.96 -17.13
C GLY A 197 -0.56 -5.64 -16.92
N GLY A 198 -0.96 -4.45 -17.34
CA GLY A 198 -2.36 -4.06 -17.33
C GLY A 198 -2.54 -2.56 -17.51
N ASN A 199 -3.76 -2.18 -17.85
CA ASN A 199 -4.16 -0.79 -18.06
C ASN A 199 -3.91 0.11 -16.84
N TYR A 200 -3.76 -0.47 -15.66
CA TYR A 200 -3.53 0.27 -14.43
C TYR A 200 -2.14 0.91 -14.37
N PHE A 201 -1.15 0.27 -14.96
CA PHE A 201 0.26 0.71 -14.94
C PHE A 201 0.63 1.59 -16.15
N HIS A 202 -0.25 1.64 -17.13
CA HIS A 202 -0.05 2.41 -18.36
C HIS A 202 -0.35 3.90 -18.16
N ARG A 203 0.08 4.72 -19.13
CA ARG A 203 -0.29 6.13 -19.18
C ARG A 203 -1.81 6.29 -19.20
N ARG A 204 -2.31 7.18 -18.35
CA ARG A 204 -3.75 7.41 -18.22
C ARG A 204 -4.03 8.88 -17.95
N LEU A 205 -5.01 9.42 -18.66
CA LEU A 205 -5.55 10.73 -18.42
C LEU A 205 -7.02 10.57 -17.96
N ASN A 206 -7.35 11.12 -16.80
CA ASN A 206 -8.69 11.08 -16.25
C ASN A 206 -9.20 12.50 -16.05
N LEU A 207 -10.39 12.79 -16.55
CA LEU A 207 -11.15 14.02 -16.26
C LEU A 207 -12.31 13.65 -15.34
N SER A 208 -12.44 14.35 -14.22
CA SER A 208 -13.56 14.22 -13.30
C SER A 208 -14.22 15.58 -13.14
N VAL A 209 -15.53 15.65 -13.31
CA VAL A 209 -16.35 16.84 -13.08
C VAL A 209 -17.43 16.48 -12.08
N THR A 210 -17.47 17.20 -10.98
CA THR A 210 -18.47 17.01 -9.92
C THR A 210 -19.15 18.33 -9.63
N TYR A 211 -20.46 18.32 -9.50
CA TYR A 211 -21.24 19.46 -9.03
C TYR A 211 -21.99 19.07 -7.77
N THR A 212 -21.82 19.83 -6.71
CA THR A 212 -22.49 19.60 -5.43
C THR A 212 -23.66 20.57 -5.29
N LEU A 213 -24.87 20.03 -5.29
CA LEU A 213 -26.10 20.78 -5.00
C LEU A 213 -26.28 20.83 -3.49
N ASN A 214 -26.19 22.03 -2.92
CA ASN A 214 -26.52 22.25 -1.52
C ASN A 214 -28.00 22.66 -1.43
N TYR A 215 -28.89 21.67 -1.30
CA TYR A 215 -30.30 21.90 -0.99
C TYR A 215 -30.52 21.77 0.52
N GLY A 216 -31.10 22.80 1.13
CA GLY A 216 -31.57 22.78 2.52
C GLY A 216 -30.86 23.75 3.44
N LYS A 217 -31.54 24.09 4.58
CA LYS A 217 -30.94 24.81 5.68
C LYS A 217 -29.70 24.05 6.16
N LYS A 218 -28.57 24.76 6.34
CA LYS A 218 -27.43 24.22 7.09
C LYS A 218 -27.97 23.81 8.46
N VAL A 219 -28.21 22.55 8.67
CA VAL A 219 -28.36 22.01 10.02
C VAL A 219 -26.98 22.17 10.61
N GLN A 220 -26.77 23.16 11.46
CA GLN A 220 -25.67 23.11 12.41
C GLN A 220 -25.89 21.81 13.16
N GLN A 221 -25.09 20.80 12.89
CA GLN A 221 -24.85 19.75 13.87
C GLN A 221 -24.12 20.46 15.01
N GLY A 222 -24.91 21.08 15.87
CA GLY A 222 -24.45 21.69 17.09
C GLY A 222 -23.90 20.56 17.97
N ASN A 223 -22.96 20.88 18.78
CA ASN A 223 -22.38 20.06 19.83
C ASN A 223 -23.42 19.64 20.90
N GLU A 224 -24.58 19.11 20.51
CA GLU A 224 -25.62 18.65 21.43
C GLU A 224 -25.25 17.35 22.16
N VAL A 225 -24.13 16.71 21.79
CA VAL A 225 -23.63 15.51 22.50
C VAL A 225 -22.85 15.88 23.77
N GLY A 226 -22.46 17.15 23.95
CA GLY A 226 -21.69 17.60 25.11
C GLY A 226 -22.51 17.98 26.34
N GLU A 227 -23.81 18.28 26.20
CA GLU A 227 -24.62 18.80 27.33
C GLU A 227 -25.45 17.74 28.08
N GLN A 228 -25.58 16.52 27.56
CA GLN A 228 -26.33 15.45 28.26
C GLN A 228 -25.54 14.72 29.35
N SER A 229 -24.26 14.96 29.52
CA SER A 229 -23.46 14.34 30.58
C SER A 229 -23.51 15.12 31.93
N GLY A 230 -24.15 16.29 31.97
CA GLY A 230 -24.24 17.12 33.18
C GLY A 230 -25.51 16.93 34.02
N ALA A 231 -26.53 16.23 33.52
CA ALA A 231 -27.84 16.18 34.17
C ALA A 231 -28.11 14.96 35.06
N ALA A 232 -27.17 14.02 35.15
CA ALA A 232 -27.39 12.76 35.93
C ALA A 232 -26.90 12.79 37.37
N SER A 233 -26.49 13.93 37.93
CA SER A 233 -25.93 14.01 39.27
C SER A 233 -26.84 14.72 40.32
N ALA A 234 -28.08 15.01 39.99
CA ALA A 234 -28.98 15.78 40.88
C ALA A 234 -30.11 14.99 41.52
N ILE A 235 -30.11 13.66 41.48
CA ILE A 235 -31.13 12.87 42.16
C ILE A 235 -30.45 11.86 43.08
N MET A 236 -29.97 12.35 44.21
CA MET A 236 -29.89 11.60 45.50
C MET A 236 -29.91 12.60 46.66
N LYS A 237 -31.08 12.83 47.17
CA LYS A 237 -31.37 13.17 48.53
C LYS A 237 -32.61 12.41 48.95
#